data_2b2d5596092820d70e31934c5d919c8f
#
_entry.id   2b2d5596092820d70e31934c5d919c8f
#
_cell.length_a   1.000
_cell.length_b   1.000
_cell.length_c   1.000
_cell.angle_alpha   90.00
_cell.angle_beta   90.00
_cell.angle_gamma   90.00
#
_symmetry.space_group_name_H-M   'P 1'
#
loop_
_entity.id
_entity.type
_entity.pdbx_description
1 polymer ?
#
loop_
_entity_poly.entity_id
_entity_poly.type
_entity_poly.pdbx_seq_one_letter_code
_entity_poly.pdbx_strand_id
1 'polypeptide(L)'
;MAATAQQIRLQHVNVKLFVKNPAGVDLEPLIPIFHSWISGRAFNELLLDVADYRHVPSGPGIMVIGFEADYSVDNAGNRLGVRYNRKTPIDGDNAFALQQAARAALTACRALEQESRLGGKLQFGGDEIEIFINDRLLAPNRAETFQAARPDLEALAKKLFGAAGYSLTYDSNSDPRSLFSVKLKPSHGFSTAELLKNLE
;
A
#
# COMPACT_ATOMS: atom_id res chain seq x y z
N MET A 1 13.72 -1.18 -35.71
CA MET A 1 13.01 -2.30 -35.05
C MET A 1 12.53 -1.78 -33.72
N ALA A 2 11.22 -1.66 -33.52
CA ALA A 2 10.68 -1.29 -32.22
C ALA A 2 10.94 -2.47 -31.27
N ALA A 3 11.68 -2.23 -30.19
CA ALA A 3 11.83 -3.21 -29.14
C ALA A 3 10.42 -3.50 -28.58
N THR A 4 9.97 -4.74 -28.71
CA THR A 4 8.74 -5.20 -28.07
C THR A 4 8.90 -4.93 -26.58
N ALA A 5 8.09 -4.02 -26.03
CA ALA A 5 8.11 -3.75 -24.60
C ALA A 5 7.88 -5.08 -23.88
N GLN A 6 8.88 -5.54 -23.14
CA GLN A 6 8.80 -6.79 -22.39
C GLN A 6 7.69 -6.61 -21.36
N GLN A 7 6.59 -7.35 -21.53
CA GLN A 7 5.47 -7.29 -20.60
C GLN A 7 5.93 -7.80 -19.24
N ILE A 8 5.98 -6.92 -18.25
CA ILE A 8 6.31 -7.28 -16.88
C ILE A 8 5.07 -7.84 -16.18
N ARG A 9 5.26 -8.85 -15.32
CA ARG A 9 4.20 -9.35 -14.44
C ARG A 9 4.40 -8.79 -13.04
N LEU A 10 3.46 -7.97 -12.57
CA LEU A 10 3.50 -7.40 -11.23
C LEU A 10 2.85 -8.37 -10.24
N GLN A 11 3.67 -8.92 -9.35
CA GLN A 11 3.24 -9.79 -8.27
C GLN A 11 3.74 -9.24 -6.93
N HIS A 12 3.21 -9.76 -5.82
CA HIS A 12 3.61 -9.33 -4.47
C HIS A 12 3.51 -7.81 -4.32
N VAL A 13 2.38 -7.25 -4.79
CA VAL A 13 2.12 -5.81 -4.79
C VAL A 13 1.86 -5.34 -3.36
N ASN A 14 2.60 -4.34 -2.93
CA ASN A 14 2.42 -3.66 -1.67
C ASN A 14 1.93 -2.24 -1.92
N VAL A 15 1.04 -1.76 -1.08
CA VAL A 15 0.53 -0.38 -1.15
C VAL A 15 0.61 0.26 0.22
N LYS A 16 1.15 1.47 0.28
CA LYS A 16 1.23 2.27 1.51
C LYS A 16 0.51 3.60 1.35
N LEU A 17 -0.35 3.90 2.34
CA LEU A 17 -0.94 5.23 2.54
C LEU A 17 -0.41 5.83 3.84
N PHE A 18 -0.19 7.14 3.84
CA PHE A 18 0.49 7.84 4.92
C PHE A 18 -0.49 8.51 5.88
N VAL A 19 -0.12 8.52 7.17
CA VAL A 19 -0.85 9.25 8.20
C VAL A 19 -0.65 10.76 7.99
N LYS A 20 -1.75 11.54 8.04
CA LYS A 20 -1.73 13.00 7.84
C LYS A 20 -0.93 13.74 8.91
N ASN A 21 -1.14 13.36 10.19
CA ASN A 21 -0.53 14.01 11.35
C ASN A 21 0.12 12.94 12.23
N PRO A 22 1.32 12.45 11.90
CA PRO A 22 1.94 11.32 12.59
C PRO A 22 2.49 11.68 13.98
N ALA A 23 2.65 12.97 14.31
CA ALA A 23 3.22 13.38 15.58
C ALA A 23 2.33 12.95 16.76
N GLY A 24 2.92 12.19 17.71
CA GLY A 24 2.21 11.76 18.91
C GLY A 24 1.18 10.65 18.70
N VAL A 25 1.18 9.98 17.56
CA VAL A 25 0.33 8.79 17.36
C VAL A 25 0.85 7.65 18.22
N ASP A 26 0.01 7.20 19.15
CA ASP A 26 0.26 6.00 19.94
C ASP A 26 -0.19 4.76 19.14
N LEU A 27 0.72 3.80 18.97
CA LEU A 27 0.46 2.56 18.24
C LEU A 27 0.00 1.41 19.15
N GLU A 28 0.12 1.54 20.48
CA GLU A 28 -0.24 0.47 21.42
C GLU A 28 -1.70 0.00 21.28
N PRO A 29 -2.69 0.89 21.09
CA PRO A 29 -4.08 0.48 20.87
C PRO A 29 -4.30 -0.40 19.62
N LEU A 30 -3.36 -0.43 18.67
CA LEU A 30 -3.47 -1.27 17.48
C LEU A 30 -3.41 -2.76 17.79
N ILE A 31 -2.72 -3.17 18.87
CA ILE A 31 -2.59 -4.59 19.23
C ILE A 31 -3.98 -5.21 19.46
N PRO A 32 -4.81 -4.72 20.41
CA PRO A 32 -6.15 -5.26 20.59
C PRO A 32 -7.09 -5.00 19.41
N ILE A 33 -6.86 -3.94 18.62
CA ILE A 33 -7.63 -3.69 17.39
C ILE A 33 -7.36 -4.81 16.38
N PHE A 34 -6.11 -5.13 16.11
CA PHE A 34 -5.74 -6.18 15.16
C PHE A 34 -6.19 -7.58 15.63
N HIS A 35 -6.12 -7.86 16.92
CA HIS A 35 -6.74 -9.08 17.48
C HIS A 35 -8.25 -9.12 17.24
N SER A 36 -8.95 -7.98 17.33
CA SER A 36 -10.38 -7.93 17.00
C SER A 36 -10.66 -8.11 15.50
N TRP A 37 -9.74 -7.72 14.62
CA TRP A 37 -9.85 -8.00 13.18
C TRP A 37 -9.75 -9.49 12.87
N ILE A 38 -8.86 -10.21 13.58
CA ILE A 38 -8.72 -11.67 13.47
C ILE A 38 -10.00 -12.36 13.94
N SER A 39 -10.43 -12.09 15.17
CA SER A 39 -11.59 -12.76 15.78
C SER A 39 -12.91 -12.41 15.09
N GLY A 40 -13.04 -11.16 14.62
CA GLY A 40 -14.22 -10.66 13.91
C GLY A 40 -14.22 -10.94 12.40
N ARG A 41 -13.17 -11.54 11.84
CA ARG A 41 -13.00 -11.74 10.39
C ARG A 41 -13.26 -10.46 9.60
N ALA A 42 -12.56 -9.39 9.99
CA ALA A 42 -12.79 -8.04 9.47
C ALA A 42 -12.53 -7.89 7.96
N PHE A 43 -11.72 -8.78 7.38
CA PHE A 43 -11.38 -8.81 5.95
C PHE A 43 -11.64 -10.19 5.35
N ASN A 44 -11.64 -10.25 4.03
CA ASN A 44 -11.82 -11.53 3.31
C ASN A 44 -10.58 -12.43 3.41
N GLU A 45 -9.38 -11.83 3.60
CA GLU A 45 -8.15 -12.58 3.84
C GLU A 45 -8.17 -13.26 5.21
N LEU A 46 -7.56 -14.43 5.27
CA LEU A 46 -7.38 -15.16 6.53
C LEU A 46 -6.28 -14.50 7.35
N LEU A 47 -6.69 -13.76 8.38
CA LEU A 47 -5.78 -13.17 9.36
C LEU A 47 -5.44 -14.19 10.45
N LEU A 48 -4.17 -14.26 10.88
CA LEU A 48 -3.64 -15.34 11.71
C LEU A 48 -3.09 -14.87 13.06
N ASP A 49 -2.30 -13.78 13.08
CA ASP A 49 -1.55 -13.36 14.26
C ASP A 49 -1.29 -11.86 14.27
N VAL A 50 -0.88 -11.33 15.41
CA VAL A 50 -0.45 -9.94 15.61
C VAL A 50 1.01 -9.92 16.08
N ALA A 51 1.84 -9.15 15.40
CA ALA A 51 3.25 -8.99 15.76
C ALA A 51 3.59 -7.52 16.08
N ASP A 52 4.31 -7.32 17.17
CA ASP A 52 4.78 -6.00 17.63
C ASP A 52 6.28 -5.82 17.32
N TYR A 53 6.56 -4.99 16.33
CA TYR A 53 7.92 -4.61 15.92
C TYR A 53 8.24 -3.13 16.22
N ARG A 54 7.55 -2.48 17.16
CA ARG A 54 7.79 -1.08 17.53
C ARG A 54 9.23 -0.84 18.04
N HIS A 55 9.87 -1.86 18.55
CA HIS A 55 11.27 -1.82 18.99
C HIS A 55 12.29 -1.78 17.85
N VAL A 56 11.86 -2.00 16.60
CA VAL A 56 12.71 -1.95 15.41
C VAL A 56 12.66 -0.56 14.80
N PRO A 57 13.76 0.20 14.79
CA PRO A 57 13.80 1.52 14.16
C PRO A 57 13.45 1.44 12.68
N SER A 58 12.55 2.33 12.21
CA SER A 58 12.03 2.29 10.82
C SER A 58 11.47 0.93 10.38
N GLY A 59 11.01 0.15 11.34
CA GLY A 59 10.48 -1.19 11.12
C GLY A 59 8.99 -1.19 10.77
N PRO A 60 8.41 -2.40 10.67
CA PRO A 60 7.01 -2.57 10.28
C PRO A 60 6.01 -2.12 11.36
N GLY A 61 6.47 -1.66 12.53
CA GLY A 61 5.60 -1.19 13.61
C GLY A 61 4.75 -2.30 14.19
N ILE A 62 3.42 -2.19 14.12
CA ILE A 62 2.50 -3.26 14.51
C ILE A 62 1.87 -3.84 13.27
N MET A 63 1.89 -5.18 13.18
CA MET A 63 1.40 -5.93 12.04
C MET A 63 0.29 -6.88 12.45
N VAL A 64 -0.70 -7.05 11.58
CA VAL A 64 -1.52 -8.24 11.54
C VAL A 64 -1.04 -9.13 10.39
N ILE A 65 -0.69 -10.35 10.72
CA ILE A 65 -0.16 -11.35 9.80
C ILE A 65 -1.32 -12.16 9.27
N GLY A 66 -1.45 -12.22 7.95
CA GLY A 66 -2.44 -13.06 7.28
C GLY A 66 -1.78 -14.20 6.50
N PHE A 67 -2.57 -15.10 5.97
CA PHE A 67 -2.08 -16.20 5.12
C PHE A 67 -1.58 -15.66 3.77
N GLU A 68 -2.39 -14.85 3.10
CA GLU A 68 -2.11 -14.35 1.76
C GLU A 68 -1.45 -12.98 1.76
N ALA A 69 -1.70 -12.18 2.79
CA ALA A 69 -1.20 -10.83 2.90
C ALA A 69 -1.06 -10.40 4.38
N ASP A 70 -0.21 -9.42 4.61
CA ASP A 70 -0.06 -8.76 5.91
C ASP A 70 -0.52 -7.30 5.80
N TYR A 71 -1.00 -6.77 6.93
CA TYR A 71 -1.26 -5.34 7.10
C TYR A 71 -0.40 -4.83 8.24
N SER A 72 0.20 -3.66 8.07
CA SER A 72 1.00 -3.05 9.12
C SER A 72 0.76 -1.54 9.22
N VAL A 73 0.92 -1.01 10.43
CA VAL A 73 1.09 0.42 10.62
C VAL A 73 2.59 0.63 10.83
N ASP A 74 3.29 0.87 9.73
CA ASP A 74 4.74 0.92 9.68
C ASP A 74 5.29 2.35 9.63
N ASN A 75 6.52 2.53 10.09
CA ASN A 75 7.24 3.80 10.08
C ASN A 75 8.51 3.75 9.19
N ALA A 76 8.52 2.89 8.18
CA ALA A 76 9.65 2.82 7.26
C ALA A 76 9.92 4.19 6.61
N GLY A 77 11.19 4.58 6.58
CA GLY A 77 11.62 5.89 6.09
C GLY A 77 11.15 7.07 6.95
N ASN A 78 10.83 6.86 8.24
CA ASN A 78 10.23 7.83 9.15
C ASN A 78 8.91 8.41 8.62
N ARG A 79 8.17 7.63 7.86
CA ARG A 79 6.86 7.99 7.31
C ARG A 79 5.80 7.01 7.76
N LEU A 80 5.13 7.33 8.85
CA LEU A 80 4.08 6.50 9.41
C LEU A 80 2.92 6.32 8.41
N GLY A 81 2.46 5.09 8.25
CA GLY A 81 1.37 4.78 7.33
C GLY A 81 0.87 3.35 7.46
N VAL A 82 -0.28 3.08 6.85
CA VAL A 82 -0.76 1.71 6.63
C VAL A 82 -0.11 1.14 5.39
N ARG A 83 0.46 -0.06 5.51
CA ARG A 83 1.01 -0.83 4.41
C ARG A 83 0.30 -2.18 4.30
N TYR A 84 -0.28 -2.43 3.15
CA TYR A 84 -0.68 -3.76 2.71
C TYR A 84 0.50 -4.45 2.02
N ASN A 85 0.74 -5.71 2.33
CA ASN A 85 1.83 -6.50 1.76
C ASN A 85 1.31 -7.86 1.27
N ARG A 86 1.09 -8.01 -0.03
CA ARG A 86 0.72 -9.28 -0.64
C ARG A 86 1.90 -10.24 -0.63
N LYS A 87 1.72 -11.43 -0.05
CA LYS A 87 2.77 -12.47 0.07
C LYS A 87 2.65 -13.57 -0.96
N THR A 88 1.42 -13.89 -1.36
CA THR A 88 1.15 -14.96 -2.32
C THR A 88 0.88 -14.39 -3.70
N PRO A 89 1.22 -15.11 -4.76
CA PRO A 89 0.81 -14.73 -6.10
C PRO A 89 -0.71 -14.56 -6.21
N ILE A 90 -1.12 -13.75 -7.15
CA ILE A 90 -2.53 -13.52 -7.46
C ILE A 90 -2.77 -13.80 -8.95
N ASP A 91 -3.85 -14.51 -9.25
CA ASP A 91 -4.26 -14.73 -10.62
C ASP A 91 -4.88 -13.47 -11.23
N GLY A 92 -4.75 -13.33 -12.53
CA GLY A 92 -5.21 -12.16 -13.27
C GLY A 92 -4.08 -11.35 -13.88
N ASP A 93 -4.41 -10.17 -14.38
CA ASP A 93 -3.47 -9.23 -14.97
C ASP A 93 -2.90 -8.24 -13.94
N ASN A 94 -1.99 -7.39 -14.38
CA ASN A 94 -1.39 -6.37 -13.53
C ASN A 94 -2.42 -5.37 -12.99
N ALA A 95 -3.43 -5.03 -13.79
CA ALA A 95 -4.48 -4.11 -13.39
C ALA A 95 -5.28 -4.67 -12.20
N PHE A 96 -5.61 -5.97 -12.25
CA PHE A 96 -6.27 -6.65 -11.14
C PHE A 96 -5.40 -6.68 -9.88
N ALA A 97 -4.12 -7.08 -10.00
CA ALA A 97 -3.19 -7.15 -8.87
C ALA A 97 -3.01 -5.78 -8.18
N LEU A 98 -2.84 -4.72 -8.96
CA LEU A 98 -2.70 -3.36 -8.46
C LEU A 98 -3.98 -2.84 -7.79
N GLN A 99 -5.15 -3.06 -8.41
CA GLN A 99 -6.44 -2.64 -7.84
C GLN A 99 -6.78 -3.39 -6.57
N GLN A 100 -6.52 -4.70 -6.53
CA GLN A 100 -6.74 -5.53 -5.33
C GLN A 100 -5.90 -5.00 -4.15
N ALA A 101 -4.59 -4.77 -4.36
CA ALA A 101 -3.70 -4.27 -3.32
C ALA A 101 -4.09 -2.85 -2.85
N ALA A 102 -4.46 -1.96 -3.78
CA ALA A 102 -4.92 -0.61 -3.43
C ALA A 102 -6.23 -0.65 -2.64
N ARG A 103 -7.19 -1.47 -3.05
CA ARG A 103 -8.47 -1.65 -2.33
C ARG A 103 -8.23 -2.20 -0.93
N ALA A 104 -7.38 -3.21 -0.76
CA ALA A 104 -7.07 -3.80 0.54
C ALA A 104 -6.43 -2.76 1.49
N ALA A 105 -5.43 -2.00 1.03
CA ALA A 105 -4.80 -0.95 1.81
C ALA A 105 -5.80 0.15 2.22
N LEU A 106 -6.62 0.63 1.28
CA LEU A 106 -7.64 1.65 1.55
C LEU A 106 -8.72 1.15 2.53
N THR A 107 -9.13 -0.11 2.42
CA THR A 107 -10.08 -0.72 3.35
C THR A 107 -9.52 -0.76 4.77
N ALA A 108 -8.24 -1.13 4.93
CA ALA A 108 -7.57 -1.10 6.22
C ALA A 108 -7.46 0.33 6.79
N CYS A 109 -7.13 1.32 5.95
CA CYS A 109 -7.15 2.73 6.35
C CYS A 109 -8.52 3.16 6.87
N ARG A 110 -9.60 2.83 6.14
CA ARG A 110 -10.98 3.16 6.55
C ARG A 110 -11.35 2.49 7.86
N ALA A 111 -11.01 1.21 8.04
CA ALA A 111 -11.27 0.49 9.29
C ALA A 111 -10.59 1.18 10.49
N LEU A 112 -9.34 1.64 10.33
CA LEU A 112 -8.62 2.38 11.38
C LEU A 112 -9.17 3.79 11.61
N GLU A 113 -9.58 4.51 10.56
CA GLU A 113 -10.20 5.83 10.69
C GLU A 113 -11.54 5.79 11.47
N GLN A 114 -12.28 4.69 11.32
CA GLN A 114 -13.58 4.47 11.97
C GLN A 114 -13.46 3.81 13.34
N GLU A 115 -12.28 3.39 13.73
CA GLU A 115 -12.05 2.69 15.00
C GLU A 115 -12.15 3.65 16.20
N SER A 116 -13.18 3.46 16.99
CA SER A 116 -13.49 4.34 18.12
C SER A 116 -12.39 4.39 19.18
N ARG A 117 -11.66 3.27 19.37
CA ARG A 117 -10.54 3.17 20.32
C ARG A 117 -9.35 4.07 19.95
N LEU A 118 -9.27 4.52 18.71
CA LEU A 118 -8.24 5.46 18.24
C LEU A 118 -8.66 6.93 18.37
N GLY A 119 -9.91 7.21 18.74
CA GLY A 119 -10.41 8.56 18.99
C GLY A 119 -10.23 9.52 17.80
N GLY A 120 -10.25 9.00 16.56
CA GLY A 120 -10.07 9.78 15.34
C GLY A 120 -8.64 10.30 15.10
N LYS A 121 -7.66 9.87 15.89
CA LYS A 121 -6.26 10.32 15.78
C LYS A 121 -5.54 9.78 14.54
N LEU A 122 -5.96 8.62 14.03
CA LEU A 122 -5.40 8.03 12.82
C LEU A 122 -6.27 8.44 11.62
N GLN A 123 -5.73 9.35 10.82
CA GLN A 123 -6.35 9.83 9.58
C GLN A 123 -5.33 9.68 8.44
N PHE A 124 -5.76 9.14 7.31
CA PHE A 124 -4.88 8.89 6.18
C PHE A 124 -5.08 9.91 5.06
N GLY A 125 -3.96 10.29 4.42
CA GLY A 125 -3.96 11.16 3.26
C GLY A 125 -4.09 10.36 1.97
N GLY A 126 -4.96 10.82 1.06
CA GLY A 126 -4.98 10.36 -0.33
C GLY A 126 -4.21 11.30 -1.27
N ASP A 127 -3.28 12.06 -0.72
CA ASP A 127 -2.39 13.00 -1.42
C ASP A 127 -1.09 12.34 -1.91
N GLU A 128 -0.76 11.16 -1.38
CA GLU A 128 0.33 10.30 -1.88
C GLU A 128 0.01 8.83 -1.57
N ILE A 129 0.17 7.98 -2.57
CA ILE A 129 0.11 6.52 -2.45
C ILE A 129 1.44 5.97 -2.95
N GLU A 130 2.08 5.12 -2.15
CA GLU A 130 3.31 4.45 -2.57
C GLU A 130 3.05 2.98 -2.86
N ILE A 131 3.46 2.53 -4.05
CA ILE A 131 3.32 1.16 -4.52
C ILE A 131 4.72 0.56 -4.57
N PHE A 132 4.87 -0.61 -3.96
CA PHE A 132 6.10 -1.39 -3.99
C PHE A 132 5.83 -2.75 -4.62
N ILE A 133 6.80 -3.28 -5.35
CA ILE A 133 6.77 -4.65 -5.84
C ILE A 133 7.80 -5.46 -5.06
N ASN A 134 7.32 -6.34 -4.20
CA ASN A 134 8.19 -7.18 -3.35
C ASN A 134 8.64 -8.45 -4.11
N ASP A 135 9.12 -8.25 -5.32
CA ASP A 135 9.66 -9.30 -6.18
C ASP A 135 10.79 -8.74 -7.05
N ARG A 136 12.02 -8.82 -6.53
CA ARG A 136 13.20 -8.30 -7.25
C ARG A 136 13.55 -9.09 -8.50
N LEU A 137 13.05 -10.32 -8.62
CA LEU A 137 13.29 -11.14 -9.80
C LEU A 137 12.41 -10.71 -10.97
N LEU A 138 11.11 -10.54 -10.72
CA LEU A 138 10.15 -10.13 -11.74
C LEU A 138 10.16 -8.62 -11.98
N ALA A 139 10.41 -7.82 -10.94
CA ALA A 139 10.40 -6.36 -10.98
C ALA A 139 11.65 -5.79 -10.28
N PRO A 140 12.86 -5.95 -10.87
CA PRO A 140 14.07 -5.34 -10.33
C PRO A 140 13.96 -3.81 -10.31
N ASN A 141 14.57 -3.17 -9.32
CA ASN A 141 14.53 -1.71 -9.16
C ASN A 141 15.41 -1.00 -10.20
N ARG A 142 14.85 -0.74 -11.38
CA ARG A 142 15.52 -0.07 -12.49
C ARG A 142 14.53 0.62 -13.44
N ALA A 143 15.04 1.53 -14.26
CA ALA A 143 14.23 2.37 -15.15
C ALA A 143 13.40 1.57 -16.16
N GLU A 144 13.93 0.45 -16.67
CA GLU A 144 13.21 -0.42 -17.61
C GLU A 144 11.97 -1.04 -16.97
N THR A 145 12.06 -1.44 -15.70
CA THR A 145 10.90 -1.92 -14.92
C THR A 145 9.83 -0.84 -14.81
N PHE A 146 10.23 0.42 -14.54
CA PHE A 146 9.29 1.52 -14.47
C PHE A 146 8.61 1.77 -15.82
N GLN A 147 9.36 1.77 -16.92
CA GLN A 147 8.78 1.96 -18.25
C GLN A 147 7.81 0.84 -18.61
N ALA A 148 8.13 -0.41 -18.27
CA ALA A 148 7.26 -1.56 -18.53
C ALA A 148 5.98 -1.55 -17.65
N ALA A 149 6.08 -1.13 -16.39
CA ALA A 149 4.95 -1.07 -15.46
C ALA A 149 4.08 0.19 -15.60
N ARG A 150 4.62 1.23 -16.25
CA ARG A 150 3.99 2.55 -16.33
C ARG A 150 2.55 2.54 -16.86
N PRO A 151 2.20 1.83 -17.95
CA PRO A 151 0.82 1.81 -18.44
C PRO A 151 -0.18 1.30 -17.38
N ASP A 152 0.17 0.25 -16.64
CA ASP A 152 -0.68 -0.33 -15.60
C ASP A 152 -0.81 0.60 -14.39
N LEU A 153 0.29 1.27 -13.99
CA LEU A 153 0.30 2.27 -12.93
C LEU A 153 -0.52 3.52 -13.30
N GLU A 154 -0.45 3.98 -14.55
CA GLU A 154 -1.28 5.07 -15.05
C GLU A 154 -2.76 4.69 -15.10
N ALA A 155 -3.08 3.46 -15.47
CA ALA A 155 -4.46 2.96 -15.45
C ALA A 155 -5.03 2.94 -14.02
N LEU A 156 -4.24 2.47 -13.03
CA LEU A 156 -4.64 2.55 -11.62
C LEU A 156 -4.81 4.00 -11.16
N ALA A 157 -3.86 4.89 -11.48
CA ALA A 157 -3.94 6.30 -11.08
C ALA A 157 -5.18 6.99 -11.67
N LYS A 158 -5.50 6.73 -12.94
CA LYS A 158 -6.74 7.22 -13.58
C LYS A 158 -8.00 6.71 -12.88
N LYS A 159 -8.00 5.44 -12.48
CA LYS A 159 -9.13 4.88 -11.75
C LYS A 159 -9.27 5.50 -10.37
N LEU A 160 -8.18 5.66 -9.62
CA LEU A 160 -8.18 6.24 -8.28
C LEU A 160 -8.56 7.73 -8.26
N PHE A 161 -8.02 8.51 -9.21
CA PHE A 161 -8.10 9.98 -9.16
C PHE A 161 -9.08 10.57 -10.18
N GLY A 162 -9.66 9.76 -11.05
CA GLY A 162 -10.65 10.19 -12.05
C GLY A 162 -10.06 11.24 -13.00
N ALA A 163 -10.76 12.38 -13.11
CA ALA A 163 -10.35 13.51 -13.95
C ALA A 163 -9.26 14.39 -13.32
N ALA A 164 -8.88 14.16 -12.06
CA ALA A 164 -7.81 14.92 -11.42
C ALA A 164 -6.47 14.63 -12.09
N GLY A 165 -5.64 15.67 -12.24
CA GLY A 165 -4.26 15.50 -12.64
C GLY A 165 -3.48 14.70 -11.59
N TYR A 166 -2.48 13.94 -12.03
CA TYR A 166 -1.60 13.19 -11.14
C TYR A 166 -0.18 13.11 -11.68
N SER A 167 0.76 12.78 -10.81
CA SER A 167 2.12 12.46 -11.17
C SER A 167 2.50 11.05 -10.71
N LEU A 168 3.33 10.38 -11.50
CA LEU A 168 4.01 9.15 -11.15
C LEU A 168 5.48 9.45 -10.96
N THR A 169 6.03 9.15 -9.80
CA THR A 169 7.44 9.38 -9.49
C THR A 169 8.13 8.06 -9.17
N TYR A 170 9.15 7.75 -9.96
CA TYR A 170 10.12 6.68 -9.74
C TYR A 170 11.47 7.31 -9.43
N ASP A 171 12.13 6.86 -8.34
CA ASP A 171 13.46 7.33 -7.99
C ASP A 171 14.52 6.49 -8.70
N SER A 172 15.03 6.99 -9.83
CA SER A 172 16.08 6.34 -10.62
C SER A 172 17.45 6.29 -9.93
N ASN A 173 17.65 7.06 -8.87
CA ASN A 173 18.88 7.08 -8.08
C ASN A 173 18.81 6.20 -6.83
N SER A 174 17.68 5.52 -6.61
CA SER A 174 17.54 4.59 -5.49
C SER A 174 18.48 3.39 -5.63
N ASP A 175 18.89 2.80 -4.49
CA ASP A 175 19.74 1.61 -4.48
C ASP A 175 19.08 0.47 -5.29
N PRO A 176 19.76 -0.12 -6.29
CA PRO A 176 19.20 -1.23 -7.07
C PRO A 176 18.79 -2.45 -6.22
N ARG A 177 19.31 -2.56 -4.99
CA ARG A 177 18.92 -3.61 -4.03
C ARG A 177 17.63 -3.30 -3.30
N SER A 178 17.15 -2.06 -3.36
CA SER A 178 15.84 -1.68 -2.82
C SER A 178 14.71 -2.31 -3.62
N LEU A 179 13.52 -2.37 -3.05
CA LEU A 179 12.33 -2.76 -3.81
C LEU A 179 12.02 -1.72 -4.88
N PHE A 180 11.56 -2.17 -6.02
CA PHE A 180 10.98 -1.27 -7.00
C PHE A 180 9.76 -0.57 -6.38
N SER A 181 9.76 0.75 -6.38
CA SER A 181 8.65 1.55 -5.85
C SER A 181 8.30 2.74 -6.73
N VAL A 182 7.02 3.09 -6.74
CA VAL A 182 6.48 4.24 -7.46
C VAL A 182 5.52 4.99 -6.54
N LYS A 183 5.62 6.32 -6.53
CA LYS A 183 4.70 7.21 -5.82
C LYS A 183 3.69 7.80 -6.78
N LEU A 184 2.43 7.66 -6.43
CA LEU A 184 1.29 8.26 -7.12
C LEU A 184 0.84 9.47 -6.31
N LYS A 185 0.85 10.67 -6.93
CA LYS A 185 0.40 11.91 -6.28
C LYS A 185 -0.66 12.59 -7.15
N PRO A 186 -1.90 12.72 -6.67
CA PRO A 186 -2.91 13.53 -7.34
C PRO A 186 -2.63 15.03 -7.20
N SER A 187 -3.25 15.84 -8.05
CA SER A 187 -3.15 17.31 -8.01
C SER A 187 -3.82 17.94 -6.78
N HIS A 188 -4.73 17.22 -6.12
CA HIS A 188 -5.36 17.59 -4.84
C HIS A 188 -5.61 16.33 -4.01
N GLY A 189 -5.79 16.52 -2.69
CA GLY A 189 -6.00 15.40 -1.78
C GLY A 189 -7.37 14.75 -1.94
N PHE A 190 -7.42 13.45 -1.75
CA PHE A 190 -8.63 12.64 -1.67
C PHE A 190 -8.77 12.06 -0.26
N SER A 191 -10.00 11.78 0.16
CA SER A 191 -10.25 10.93 1.30
C SER A 191 -10.12 9.46 0.92
N THR A 192 -9.85 8.60 1.90
CA THR A 192 -9.82 7.15 1.71
C THR A 192 -11.15 6.61 1.20
N ALA A 193 -12.27 7.23 1.60
CA ALA A 193 -13.62 6.87 1.15
C ALA A 193 -13.83 7.17 -0.34
N GLU A 194 -13.40 8.34 -0.81
CA GLU A 194 -13.48 8.70 -2.24
C GLU A 194 -12.64 7.78 -3.10
N LEU A 195 -11.41 7.47 -2.66
CA LEU A 195 -10.53 6.54 -3.38
C LEU A 195 -11.11 5.13 -3.46
N LEU A 196 -11.73 4.63 -2.38
CA LEU A 196 -12.41 3.33 -2.38
C LEU A 196 -13.58 3.32 -3.36
N LYS A 197 -14.41 4.36 -3.33
CA LYS A 197 -15.55 4.51 -4.26
C LYS A 197 -15.08 4.52 -5.71
N ASN A 198 -13.98 5.18 -6.01
CA ASN A 198 -13.43 5.24 -7.37
C ASN A 198 -12.89 3.89 -7.85
N LEU A 199 -12.59 2.95 -6.95
CA LEU A 199 -12.17 1.58 -7.30
C LEU A 199 -13.36 0.63 -7.55
N GLU A 200 -14.59 1.00 -7.22
CA GLU A 200 -15.79 0.23 -7.55
C GLU A 200 -16.04 0.24 -9.06
#